data_a14085e8f110071969af64350dbe600a
#
_entry.id   a14085e8f110071969af64350dbe600a
#
_cell.length_a   1.000
_cell.length_b   1.000
_cell.length_c   1.000
_cell.angle_alpha   90.00
_cell.angle_beta   90.00
_cell.angle_gamma   90.00
#
_symmetry.space_group_name_H-M   'P 1'
#
loop_
_entity.id
_entity.type
_entity.pdbx_description
1 polymer ?
#
loop_
_entity_poly.entity_id
_entity_poly.type
_entity_poly.pdbx_seq_one_letter_code
_entity_poly.pdbx_strand_id
1 'polypeptide(L)'
;MKEHVDYIVEYLKKQPIKGCITGSCLLGYFDNQDVDLFVYDEKSFNKILFNLYYNPMFLVLDPLEKWKLDQFLNKEYNNKASFGITTIKFIYNTCIPLNIILKKGCNNIYSVLSSFDMDIISKGYDIQTKQYLDLSENLPNKQATWNKWNTNFYDPELWQISRILRQLERVVKYHKRGYNTDAVCIKYIELIDEIQNFQNIFSSDNFSEKLKIRKKNTKIVKDICQVWLKTHEISDEQLELLKEKIKEI
;
A
#
# COMPACT_ATOMS: atom_id res chain seq x y z
N MET A 1 -10.30 7.80 19.13
CA MET A 1 -9.55 7.23 17.98
C MET A 1 -8.28 6.53 18.45
N LYS A 2 -7.39 7.18 19.19
CA LYS A 2 -6.16 6.57 19.73
C LYS A 2 -6.42 5.24 20.44
N GLU A 3 -7.34 5.23 21.41
CA GLU A 3 -7.69 4.04 22.19
C GLU A 3 -8.16 2.86 21.33
N HIS A 4 -8.86 3.13 20.24
CA HIS A 4 -9.31 2.09 19.30
C HIS A 4 -8.15 1.49 18.51
N VAL A 5 -7.19 2.33 18.06
CA VAL A 5 -5.99 1.86 17.38
C VAL A 5 -5.14 1.02 18.33
N ASP A 6 -4.93 1.50 19.56
CA ASP A 6 -4.19 0.78 20.59
C ASP A 6 -4.84 -0.58 20.91
N TYR A 7 -6.19 -0.61 21.02
CA TYR A 7 -6.91 -1.86 21.22
C TYR A 7 -6.68 -2.86 20.09
N ILE A 8 -6.80 -2.41 18.84
CA ILE A 8 -6.57 -3.29 17.67
C ILE A 8 -5.14 -3.83 17.68
N VAL A 9 -4.15 -2.97 17.90
CA VAL A 9 -2.74 -3.37 17.95
C VAL A 9 -2.50 -4.40 19.04
N GLU A 10 -3.02 -4.17 20.28
CA GLU A 10 -2.87 -5.10 21.39
C GLU A 10 -3.65 -6.41 21.17
N TYR A 11 -4.81 -6.34 20.52
CA TYR A 11 -5.55 -7.54 20.12
C TYR A 11 -4.74 -8.38 19.13
N LEU A 12 -4.16 -7.75 18.10
CA LEU A 12 -3.36 -8.43 17.07
C LEU A 12 -2.08 -9.04 17.65
N LYS A 13 -1.40 -8.36 18.57
CA LYS A 13 -0.18 -8.87 19.24
C LYS A 13 -0.40 -10.18 19.99
N LYS A 14 -1.63 -10.44 20.43
CA LYS A 14 -2.01 -11.66 21.16
C LYS A 14 -2.41 -12.81 20.22
N GLN A 15 -2.55 -12.55 18.92
CA GLN A 15 -2.98 -13.58 17.98
C GLN A 15 -1.86 -14.60 17.73
N PRO A 16 -2.15 -15.92 17.74
CA PRO A 16 -1.16 -16.95 17.47
C PRO A 16 -1.00 -17.17 15.94
N ILE A 17 -0.51 -16.14 15.26
CA ILE A 17 -0.30 -16.08 13.81
C ILE A 17 1.12 -15.64 13.50
N LYS A 18 1.57 -15.91 12.26
CA LYS A 18 2.80 -15.38 11.71
C LYS A 18 2.48 -14.15 10.87
N GLY A 19 2.94 -12.99 11.32
CA GLY A 19 2.66 -11.73 10.65
C GLY A 19 3.26 -10.54 11.36
N CYS A 20 3.14 -9.37 10.76
CA CYS A 20 3.58 -8.11 11.36
C CYS A 20 2.55 -6.99 11.19
N ILE A 21 2.45 -6.18 12.23
CA ILE A 21 1.70 -4.92 12.21
C ILE A 21 2.62 -3.87 11.63
N THR A 22 2.14 -3.09 10.65
CA THR A 22 2.95 -2.09 9.94
C THR A 22 2.14 -0.83 9.63
N GLY A 23 2.76 0.09 8.91
CA GLY A 23 2.08 1.25 8.35
C GLY A 23 1.98 2.44 9.30
N SER A 24 1.05 3.33 9.01
CA SER A 24 0.94 4.62 9.66
C SER A 24 0.57 4.55 11.14
N CYS A 25 -0.03 3.46 11.60
CA CYS A 25 -0.37 3.27 13.02
C CYS A 25 0.86 3.19 13.94
N LEU A 26 2.05 2.95 13.39
CA LEU A 26 3.31 2.95 14.12
C LEU A 26 4.05 4.30 14.07
N LEU A 27 3.56 5.27 13.31
CA LEU A 27 4.16 6.61 13.20
C LEU A 27 3.52 7.61 14.19
N GLY A 28 2.33 7.33 14.64
CA GLY A 28 1.54 8.21 15.49
C GLY A 28 0.04 8.09 15.23
N TYR A 29 -0.73 9.00 15.80
CA TYR A 29 -2.18 9.03 15.65
C TYR A 29 -2.55 10.13 14.66
N PHE A 30 -3.29 9.74 13.61
CA PHE A 30 -3.74 10.63 12.55
C PHE A 30 -5.23 10.42 12.31
N ASP A 31 -5.89 11.44 11.80
CA ASP A 31 -7.26 11.29 11.30
C ASP A 31 -7.32 10.31 10.14
N ASN A 32 -8.40 9.53 10.06
CA ASN A 32 -8.59 8.48 9.06
C ASN A 32 -7.46 7.44 9.01
N GLN A 33 -6.95 7.07 10.20
CA GLN A 33 -5.92 6.07 10.34
C GLN A 33 -6.49 4.67 10.13
N ASP A 34 -5.72 3.84 9.44
CA ASP A 34 -5.92 2.41 9.29
C ASP A 34 -4.83 1.62 10.04
N VAL A 35 -5.11 0.37 10.32
CA VAL A 35 -4.15 -0.60 10.85
C VAL A 35 -3.91 -1.65 9.77
N ASP A 36 -2.65 -1.86 9.40
CA ASP A 36 -2.24 -2.85 8.42
C ASP A 36 -1.57 -4.04 9.11
N LEU A 37 -2.16 -5.22 8.93
CA LEU A 37 -1.59 -6.51 9.34
C LEU A 37 -1.18 -7.29 8.09
N PHE A 38 0.13 -7.45 7.89
CA PHE A 38 0.66 -8.40 6.92
C PHE A 38 0.83 -9.76 7.57
N VAL A 39 0.30 -10.79 6.93
CA VAL A 39 0.49 -12.19 7.35
C VAL A 39 1.44 -12.90 6.39
N TYR A 40 2.26 -13.82 6.91
CA TYR A 40 3.35 -14.43 6.16
C TYR A 40 2.94 -15.72 5.43
N ASP A 41 1.82 -16.30 5.80
CA ASP A 41 1.31 -17.53 5.19
C ASP A 41 -0.22 -17.60 5.19
N GLU A 42 -0.77 -18.44 4.31
CA GLU A 42 -2.22 -18.65 4.18
C GLU A 42 -2.87 -19.21 5.44
N LYS A 43 -2.15 -20.03 6.21
CA LYS A 43 -2.66 -20.59 7.46
C LYS A 43 -2.91 -19.49 8.49
N SER A 44 -1.97 -18.55 8.63
CA SER A 44 -2.11 -17.38 9.49
C SER A 44 -3.20 -16.44 8.98
N PHE A 45 -3.30 -16.27 7.64
CA PHE A 45 -4.35 -15.47 7.01
C PHE A 45 -5.75 -16.02 7.32
N ASN A 46 -5.99 -17.29 7.06
CA ASN A 46 -7.28 -17.92 7.33
C ASN A 46 -7.63 -17.91 8.82
N LYS A 47 -6.63 -18.12 9.69
CA LYS A 47 -6.81 -18.11 11.13
C LYS A 47 -7.26 -16.75 11.66
N ILE A 48 -6.59 -15.66 11.23
CA ILE A 48 -6.98 -14.31 11.67
C ILE A 48 -8.34 -13.91 11.09
N LEU A 49 -8.64 -14.23 9.84
CA LEU A 49 -9.94 -13.97 9.25
C LEU A 49 -11.07 -14.64 10.07
N PHE A 50 -10.88 -15.90 10.43
CA PHE A 50 -11.83 -16.63 11.27
C PHE A 50 -12.01 -15.96 12.63
N ASN A 51 -10.92 -15.61 13.30
CA ASN A 51 -10.98 -14.96 14.63
C ASN A 51 -11.69 -13.60 14.58
N LEU A 52 -11.47 -12.81 13.52
CA LEU A 52 -12.12 -11.51 13.34
C LEU A 52 -13.60 -11.66 12.97
N TYR A 53 -13.94 -12.63 12.11
CA TYR A 53 -15.32 -12.87 11.69
C TYR A 53 -16.26 -13.18 12.85
N TYR A 54 -15.79 -13.96 13.84
CA TYR A 54 -16.57 -14.30 15.04
C TYR A 54 -16.44 -13.29 16.18
N ASN A 55 -15.65 -12.22 16.01
CA ASN A 55 -15.55 -11.15 16.98
C ASN A 55 -16.50 -10.00 16.62
N PRO A 56 -17.58 -9.76 17.41
CA PRO A 56 -18.61 -8.78 17.08
C PRO A 56 -18.11 -7.32 16.98
N MET A 57 -16.91 -7.05 17.48
CA MET A 57 -16.30 -5.72 17.38
C MET A 57 -15.72 -5.43 15.98
N PHE A 58 -15.58 -6.46 15.14
CA PHE A 58 -15.04 -6.32 13.78
C PHE A 58 -16.12 -6.66 12.75
N LEU A 59 -16.38 -5.75 11.85
CA LEU A 59 -17.41 -5.88 10.83
C LEU A 59 -16.81 -5.80 9.43
N VAL A 60 -17.41 -6.49 8.48
CA VAL A 60 -17.14 -6.32 7.05
C VAL A 60 -18.36 -5.66 6.44
N LEU A 61 -18.23 -4.37 6.09
CA LEU A 61 -19.34 -3.56 5.60
C LEU A 61 -19.49 -3.63 4.06
N ASP A 62 -18.39 -3.80 3.34
CA ASP A 62 -18.39 -3.89 1.89
C ASP A 62 -18.89 -5.26 1.43
N PRO A 63 -19.95 -5.34 0.59
CA PRO A 63 -20.48 -6.62 0.11
C PRO A 63 -19.46 -7.46 -0.66
N LEU A 64 -18.55 -6.84 -1.43
CA LEU A 64 -17.51 -7.54 -2.16
C LEU A 64 -16.46 -8.12 -1.21
N GLU A 65 -16.06 -7.37 -0.18
CA GLU A 65 -15.16 -7.87 0.87
C GLU A 65 -15.81 -9.00 1.67
N LYS A 66 -17.10 -8.91 1.96
CA LYS A 66 -17.87 -9.96 2.62
C LYS A 66 -17.90 -11.23 1.76
N TRP A 67 -18.19 -11.11 0.48
CA TRP A 67 -18.17 -12.24 -0.45
C TRP A 67 -16.79 -12.90 -0.51
N LYS A 68 -15.71 -12.12 -0.61
CA LYS A 68 -14.34 -12.66 -0.56
C LYS A 68 -14.07 -13.42 0.74
N LEU A 69 -14.47 -12.83 1.88
CA LEU A 69 -14.31 -13.45 3.19
C LEU A 69 -15.03 -14.80 3.26
N ASP A 70 -16.29 -14.86 2.81
CA ASP A 70 -17.08 -16.09 2.78
C ASP A 70 -16.40 -17.17 1.93
N GLN A 71 -15.83 -16.83 0.78
CA GLN A 71 -15.06 -17.73 -0.07
C GLN A 71 -13.82 -18.29 0.67
N PHE A 72 -13.09 -17.45 1.41
CA PHE A 72 -11.94 -17.90 2.20
C PHE A 72 -12.35 -18.83 3.33
N LEU A 73 -13.40 -18.49 4.07
CA LEU A 73 -13.89 -19.28 5.20
C LEU A 73 -14.43 -20.66 4.74
N ASN A 74 -15.07 -20.73 3.58
CA ASN A 74 -15.61 -21.97 3.00
C ASN A 74 -14.59 -22.80 2.24
N LYS A 75 -13.30 -22.41 2.20
CA LYS A 75 -12.23 -23.07 1.44
C LYS A 75 -12.50 -23.18 -0.08
N GLU A 76 -13.44 -22.43 -0.60
CA GLU A 76 -13.79 -22.41 -2.03
C GLU A 76 -12.86 -21.49 -2.83
N TYR A 77 -12.11 -20.63 -2.14
CA TYR A 77 -11.16 -19.73 -2.77
C TYR A 77 -9.88 -20.48 -3.15
N ASN A 78 -9.89 -21.06 -4.36
CA ASN A 78 -8.65 -21.51 -5.00
C ASN A 78 -7.83 -20.26 -5.36
N ASN A 79 -6.77 -20.01 -4.61
CA ASN A 79 -5.88 -18.86 -4.65
C ASN A 79 -5.21 -18.69 -6.03
N LYS A 80 -6.00 -18.27 -7.02
CA LYS A 80 -5.48 -17.56 -8.19
C LYS A 80 -5.49 -16.07 -7.86
N ALA A 81 -4.81 -15.65 -6.79
CA ALA A 81 -4.45 -14.26 -6.60
C ALA A 81 -3.55 -13.87 -7.78
N SER A 82 -4.16 -13.42 -8.86
CA SER A 82 -3.51 -13.05 -10.11
C SER A 82 -2.47 -11.93 -9.94
N PHE A 83 -2.38 -11.31 -8.76
CA PHE A 83 -1.51 -10.16 -8.48
C PHE A 83 -0.62 -10.31 -7.25
N GLY A 84 -0.53 -11.47 -6.64
CA GLY A 84 0.36 -11.68 -5.49
C GLY A 84 -0.03 -10.97 -4.20
N ILE A 85 -1.13 -10.22 -4.15
CA ILE A 85 -1.63 -9.53 -2.95
C ILE A 85 -3.11 -9.79 -2.78
N THR A 86 -3.48 -10.28 -1.59
CA THR A 86 -4.88 -10.44 -1.18
C THR A 86 -5.11 -9.60 0.07
N THR A 87 -6.14 -8.77 0.06
CA THR A 87 -6.51 -7.92 1.19
C THR A 87 -7.98 -8.12 1.53
N ILE A 88 -8.28 -8.33 2.81
CA ILE A 88 -9.62 -8.30 3.38
C ILE A 88 -9.68 -7.18 4.41
N LYS A 89 -10.69 -6.31 4.27
CA LYS A 89 -10.87 -5.15 5.13
C LYS A 89 -11.97 -5.38 6.16
N PHE A 90 -11.61 -5.24 7.41
CA PHE A 90 -12.54 -5.15 8.53
C PHE A 90 -12.65 -3.71 9.02
N ILE A 91 -13.71 -3.41 9.74
CA ILE A 91 -13.88 -2.13 10.44
C ILE A 91 -14.12 -2.44 11.90
N TYR A 92 -13.25 -1.91 12.76
CA TYR A 92 -13.39 -2.03 14.20
C TYR A 92 -14.29 -0.92 14.74
N ASN A 93 -15.31 -1.32 15.52
CA ASN A 93 -16.26 -0.42 16.18
C ASN A 93 -16.77 0.70 15.26
N THR A 94 -17.08 0.36 14.00
CA THR A 94 -17.59 1.24 12.92
C THR A 94 -16.69 2.43 12.54
N CYS A 95 -15.46 2.51 13.05
CA CYS A 95 -14.62 3.70 12.83
C CYS A 95 -13.18 3.43 12.36
N ILE A 96 -12.52 2.35 12.77
CA ILE A 96 -11.12 2.11 12.39
C ILE A 96 -11.00 0.97 11.39
N PRO A 97 -10.50 1.23 10.17
CA PRO A 97 -10.19 0.18 9.20
C PRO A 97 -9.02 -0.68 9.66
N LEU A 98 -9.20 -2.00 9.58
CA LEU A 98 -8.16 -3.01 9.76
C LEU A 98 -8.01 -3.79 8.45
N ASN A 99 -6.86 -3.68 7.82
CA ASN A 99 -6.53 -4.40 6.59
C ASN A 99 -5.73 -5.66 6.93
N ILE A 100 -6.26 -6.83 6.56
CA ILE A 100 -5.55 -8.11 6.65
C ILE A 100 -4.98 -8.40 5.27
N ILE A 101 -3.65 -8.46 5.17
CA ILE A 101 -2.93 -8.48 3.90
C ILE A 101 -2.07 -9.74 3.82
N LEU A 102 -2.31 -10.55 2.78
CA LEU A 102 -1.43 -11.63 2.38
C LEU A 102 -0.73 -11.21 1.08
N LYS A 103 0.60 -11.06 1.12
CA LYS A 103 1.40 -10.66 -0.05
C LYS A 103 2.38 -11.78 -0.39
N LYS A 104 2.31 -12.27 -1.63
CA LYS A 104 3.23 -13.31 -2.14
C LYS A 104 4.69 -12.85 -2.03
N GLY A 105 5.56 -13.72 -1.55
CA GLY A 105 6.98 -13.40 -1.37
C GLY A 105 7.34 -12.67 -0.07
N CYS A 106 6.33 -12.23 0.71
CA CYS A 106 6.54 -11.59 2.01
C CYS A 106 6.31 -12.60 3.14
N ASN A 107 7.35 -13.34 3.51
CA ASN A 107 7.32 -14.44 4.49
C ASN A 107 7.93 -14.11 5.86
N ASN A 108 8.37 -12.88 6.06
CA ASN A 108 8.89 -12.35 7.31
C ASN A 108 8.76 -10.82 7.33
N ILE A 109 9.00 -10.21 8.49
CA ILE A 109 8.90 -8.75 8.66
C ILE A 109 9.82 -7.97 7.71
N TYR A 110 11.05 -8.43 7.51
CA TYR A 110 12.01 -7.75 6.63
C TYR A 110 11.51 -7.70 5.19
N SER A 111 11.02 -8.83 4.64
CA SER A 111 10.49 -8.89 3.28
C SER A 111 9.23 -8.02 3.09
N VAL A 112 8.43 -7.83 4.15
CA VAL A 112 7.30 -6.90 4.13
C VAL A 112 7.81 -5.46 4.08
N LEU A 113 8.65 -5.06 5.04
CA LEU A 113 9.10 -3.68 5.18
C LEU A 113 9.97 -3.21 4.00
N SER A 114 10.83 -4.09 3.48
CA SER A 114 11.64 -3.79 2.28
C SER A 114 10.79 -3.63 1.02
N SER A 115 9.54 -4.08 1.01
CA SER A 115 8.63 -3.93 -0.12
C SER A 115 7.89 -2.58 -0.16
N PHE A 116 8.03 -1.74 0.85
CA PHE A 116 7.42 -0.41 0.89
C PHE A 116 8.24 0.59 0.08
N ASP A 117 7.56 1.60 -0.44
CA ASP A 117 8.13 2.66 -1.26
C ASP A 117 8.81 3.76 -0.44
N MET A 118 8.24 4.09 0.72
CA MET A 118 8.76 5.13 1.61
C MET A 118 9.43 4.51 2.83
N ASP A 119 10.57 5.07 3.22
CA ASP A 119 11.32 4.65 4.40
C ASP A 119 10.55 4.87 5.70
N ILE A 120 9.84 6.00 5.84
CA ILE A 120 9.10 6.37 7.06
C ILE A 120 8.07 5.34 7.51
N ILE A 121 7.50 4.57 6.58
CA ILE A 121 6.53 3.51 6.87
C ILE A 121 7.16 2.12 6.92
N SER A 122 8.46 2.02 6.69
CA SER A 122 9.21 0.76 6.75
C SER A 122 9.53 0.35 8.18
N LYS A 123 8.47 0.41 9.03
CA LYS A 123 8.48 0.05 10.45
C LYS A 123 7.43 -1.01 10.71
N GLY A 124 7.75 -1.96 11.58
CA GLY A 124 6.84 -3.05 11.88
C GLY A 124 7.09 -3.70 13.22
N TYR A 125 6.04 -4.31 13.76
CA TYR A 125 6.09 -5.18 14.93
C TYR A 125 5.76 -6.61 14.49
N ASP A 126 6.71 -7.51 14.64
CA ASP A 126 6.52 -8.94 14.35
C ASP A 126 5.80 -9.62 15.50
N ILE A 127 4.64 -10.22 15.19
CA ILE A 127 3.77 -10.84 16.19
C ILE A 127 4.40 -12.12 16.75
N GLN A 128 5.11 -12.89 15.91
CA GLN A 128 5.66 -14.17 16.29
C GLN A 128 6.89 -14.01 17.20
N THR A 129 7.82 -13.12 16.78
CA THR A 129 9.08 -12.89 17.52
C THR A 129 8.94 -11.85 18.63
N LYS A 130 7.83 -11.10 18.63
CA LYS A 130 7.58 -9.96 19.54
C LYS A 130 8.64 -8.87 19.44
N GLN A 131 9.22 -8.70 18.25
CA GLN A 131 10.28 -7.74 17.99
C GLN A 131 9.77 -6.59 17.11
N TYR A 132 10.28 -5.40 17.38
CA TYR A 132 10.10 -4.23 16.55
C TYR A 132 11.28 -4.10 15.59
N LEU A 133 10.98 -3.87 14.30
CA LEU A 133 11.98 -3.60 13.27
C LEU A 133 11.67 -2.25 12.62
N ASP A 134 12.70 -1.42 12.52
CA ASP A 134 12.67 -0.12 11.86
C ASP A 134 13.75 -0.10 10.78
N LEU A 135 13.34 0.01 9.52
CA LEU A 135 14.24 0.13 8.36
C LEU A 135 14.35 1.58 7.87
N SER A 136 13.71 2.54 8.57
CA SER A 136 13.80 3.96 8.20
C SER A 136 15.18 4.53 8.46
N GLU A 137 15.53 5.58 7.73
CA GLU A 137 16.82 6.26 7.90
C GLU A 137 16.82 7.26 9.07
N ASN A 138 15.69 7.42 9.79
CA ASN A 138 15.54 8.39 10.89
C ASN A 138 16.03 9.79 10.54
N LEU A 139 15.66 10.26 9.35
CA LEU A 139 16.09 11.56 8.86
C LEU A 139 15.50 12.70 9.71
N PRO A 140 16.23 13.79 9.91
CA PRO A 140 15.73 14.95 10.65
C PRO A 140 14.53 15.59 9.93
N ASN A 141 13.76 16.39 10.67
CA ASN A 141 12.67 17.22 10.15
C ASN A 141 11.53 16.44 9.45
N LYS A 142 11.21 15.20 9.90
CA LYS A 142 10.18 14.38 9.30
C LYS A 142 10.33 14.23 7.77
N GLN A 143 11.52 14.09 7.30
CA GLN A 143 11.81 13.87 5.90
C GLN A 143 11.49 12.42 5.52
N ALA A 144 10.72 12.22 4.44
CA ALA A 144 10.47 10.93 3.84
C ALA A 144 11.37 10.75 2.62
N THR A 145 12.02 9.59 2.51
CA THR A 145 12.82 9.23 1.35
C THR A 145 12.35 7.93 0.74
N TRP A 146 12.89 7.61 -0.41
CA TRP A 146 12.69 6.30 -1.01
C TRP A 146 13.29 5.21 -0.12
N ASN A 147 12.54 4.15 0.11
CA ASN A 147 13.06 3.02 0.87
C ASN A 147 14.17 2.31 0.09
N LYS A 148 15.43 2.49 0.49
CA LYS A 148 16.60 1.90 -0.17
C LYS A 148 16.59 0.36 -0.21
N TRP A 149 15.85 -0.27 0.68
CA TRP A 149 15.69 -1.71 0.74
C TRP A 149 14.64 -2.25 -0.26
N ASN A 150 13.90 -1.34 -0.93
CA ASN A 150 12.93 -1.73 -1.95
C ASN A 150 13.64 -2.10 -3.26
N THR A 151 13.97 -3.38 -3.39
CA THR A 151 14.60 -3.93 -4.61
C THR A 151 13.59 -4.30 -5.69
N ASN A 152 12.29 -4.31 -5.38
CA ASN A 152 11.21 -4.63 -6.32
C ASN A 152 10.93 -3.49 -7.33
N PHE A 153 11.71 -2.44 -7.27
CA PHE A 153 11.59 -1.26 -8.11
C PHE A 153 11.75 -1.56 -9.60
N TYR A 154 12.54 -2.56 -9.93
CA TYR A 154 12.80 -3.00 -11.31
C TYR A 154 11.83 -4.09 -11.80
N ASP A 155 10.80 -4.44 -11.02
CA ASP A 155 9.77 -5.37 -11.47
C ASP A 155 8.91 -4.71 -12.55
N PRO A 156 8.85 -5.23 -13.79
CA PRO A 156 8.03 -4.69 -14.87
C PRO A 156 6.54 -4.57 -14.53
N GLU A 157 6.02 -5.37 -13.59
CA GLU A 157 4.65 -5.24 -13.09
C GLU A 157 4.45 -3.97 -12.23
N LEU A 158 5.53 -3.43 -11.62
CA LEU A 158 5.51 -2.16 -10.91
C LEU A 158 5.39 -0.94 -11.84
N TRP A 159 5.62 -1.12 -13.11
CA TRP A 159 5.57 -0.08 -14.13
C TRP A 159 4.14 0.26 -14.57
N GLN A 160 3.15 -0.22 -13.85
CA GLN A 160 1.77 0.18 -14.08
C GLN A 160 1.53 1.58 -13.52
N ILE A 161 1.10 2.48 -14.40
CA ILE A 161 0.79 3.89 -14.08
C ILE A 161 -0.22 4.00 -12.94
N SER A 162 -1.19 3.08 -12.87
CA SER A 162 -2.15 2.99 -11.77
C SER A 162 -1.49 2.82 -10.40
N ARG A 163 -0.31 2.18 -10.36
CA ARG A 163 0.44 1.99 -9.13
C ARG A 163 1.18 3.26 -8.71
N ILE A 164 1.79 3.97 -9.67
CA ILE A 164 2.45 5.27 -9.41
C ILE A 164 1.44 6.28 -8.86
N LEU A 165 0.20 6.27 -9.35
CA LEU A 165 -0.85 7.16 -8.84
C LEU A 165 -1.25 6.88 -7.40
N ARG A 166 -1.42 5.61 -7.04
CA ARG A 166 -1.66 5.24 -5.63
C ARG A 166 -0.52 5.68 -4.73
N GLN A 167 0.69 5.70 -5.27
CA GLN A 167 1.87 6.18 -4.55
C GLN A 167 1.85 7.70 -4.41
N LEU A 168 1.40 8.43 -5.43
CA LEU A 168 1.23 9.88 -5.35
C LEU A 168 0.18 10.28 -4.31
N GLU A 169 -0.93 9.55 -4.20
CA GLU A 169 -1.89 9.71 -3.10
C GLU A 169 -1.22 9.57 -1.72
N ARG A 170 -0.28 8.65 -1.58
CA ARG A 170 0.48 8.47 -0.35
C ARG A 170 1.44 9.62 -0.09
N VAL A 171 2.11 10.14 -1.12
CA VAL A 171 2.94 11.35 -1.02
C VAL A 171 2.10 12.50 -0.44
N VAL A 172 0.93 12.77 -1.02
CA VAL A 172 -0.01 13.80 -0.54
C VAL A 172 -0.47 13.51 0.89
N LYS A 173 -0.87 12.26 1.18
CA LYS A 173 -1.31 11.83 2.52
C LYS A 173 -0.24 12.11 3.58
N TYR A 174 1.00 11.75 3.33
CA TYR A 174 2.07 11.94 4.31
C TYR A 174 2.55 13.38 4.40
N HIS A 175 2.48 14.14 3.31
CA HIS A 175 2.72 15.59 3.35
C HIS A 175 1.69 16.29 4.27
N LYS A 176 0.39 16.00 4.11
CA LYS A 176 -0.69 16.51 4.99
C LYS A 176 -0.48 16.12 6.47
N ARG A 177 0.29 15.06 6.74
CA ARG A 177 0.71 14.62 8.09
C ARG A 177 2.00 15.29 8.60
N GLY A 178 2.51 16.27 7.85
CA GLY A 178 3.68 17.07 8.20
C GLY A 178 5.04 16.43 7.85
N TYR A 179 5.05 15.46 6.92
CA TYR A 179 6.30 14.92 6.38
C TYR A 179 6.69 15.67 5.11
N ASN A 180 8.00 15.95 4.94
CA ASN A 180 8.50 16.37 3.64
C ASN A 180 8.65 15.13 2.74
N THR A 181 7.89 15.09 1.65
CA THR A 181 7.81 13.95 0.73
C THR A 181 8.42 14.24 -0.65
N ASP A 182 9.11 15.35 -0.82
CA ASP A 182 9.65 15.79 -2.12
C ASP A 182 10.64 14.78 -2.72
N ALA A 183 11.54 14.24 -1.89
CA ALA A 183 12.52 13.25 -2.35
C ALA A 183 11.84 11.99 -2.91
N VAL A 184 10.72 11.58 -2.33
CA VAL A 184 9.92 10.44 -2.81
C VAL A 184 9.24 10.80 -4.14
N CYS A 185 8.68 12.00 -4.25
CA CYS A 185 8.04 12.47 -5.47
C CYS A 185 9.05 12.60 -6.63
N ILE A 186 10.25 13.11 -6.37
CA ILE A 186 11.35 13.18 -7.35
C ILE A 186 11.68 11.77 -7.85
N LYS A 187 11.76 10.79 -6.95
CA LYS A 187 12.05 9.40 -7.33
C LYS A 187 10.95 8.81 -8.23
N TYR A 188 9.68 9.17 -8.03
CA TYR A 188 8.61 8.78 -8.97
C TYR A 188 8.78 9.40 -10.36
N ILE A 189 9.23 10.66 -10.45
CA ILE A 189 9.50 11.30 -11.75
C ILE A 189 10.63 10.57 -12.47
N GLU A 190 11.73 10.25 -11.79
CA GLU A 190 12.84 9.47 -12.35
C GLU A 190 12.36 8.13 -12.93
N LEU A 191 11.51 7.41 -12.17
CA LEU A 191 10.90 6.16 -12.63
C LEU A 191 10.04 6.32 -13.87
N ILE A 192 9.23 7.38 -13.89
CA ILE A 192 8.38 7.67 -15.03
C ILE A 192 9.26 7.91 -16.26
N ASP A 193 10.40 8.60 -16.11
CA ASP A 193 11.35 8.82 -17.18
C ASP A 193 12.01 7.54 -17.67
N GLU A 194 12.39 6.64 -16.75
CA GLU A 194 12.89 5.31 -17.11
C GLU A 194 11.86 4.50 -17.89
N ILE A 195 10.58 4.50 -17.44
CA ILE A 195 9.47 3.83 -18.15
C ILE A 195 9.27 4.42 -19.54
N GLN A 196 9.30 5.75 -19.70
CA GLN A 196 9.14 6.41 -20.99
C GLN A 196 10.29 6.06 -21.94
N ASN A 197 11.52 6.07 -21.44
CA ASN A 197 12.70 5.69 -22.22
C ASN A 197 12.61 4.24 -22.69
N PHE A 198 12.22 3.31 -21.81
CA PHE A 198 12.00 1.92 -22.17
C PHE A 198 10.90 1.77 -23.24
N GLN A 199 9.76 2.46 -23.07
CA GLN A 199 8.67 2.45 -24.05
C GLN A 199 9.11 3.00 -25.43
N ASN A 200 10.02 3.96 -25.46
CA ASN A 200 10.54 4.52 -26.71
C ASN A 200 11.49 3.57 -27.44
N ILE A 201 12.29 2.79 -26.71
CA ILE A 201 13.22 1.80 -27.30
C ILE A 201 12.45 0.67 -28.00
N PHE A 202 11.31 0.25 -27.43
CA PHE A 202 10.51 -0.86 -27.96
C PHE A 202 9.36 -0.43 -28.88
N SER A 203 9.19 0.87 -29.16
CA SER A 203 8.17 1.36 -30.09
C SER A 203 8.65 1.29 -31.55
N SER A 204 8.64 0.11 -32.14
CA SER A 204 8.55 -0.01 -33.58
C SER A 204 7.13 0.34 -34.07
N ASP A 205 6.98 0.85 -35.29
CA ASP A 205 5.79 1.54 -35.85
C ASP A 205 4.43 0.79 -35.79
N ASN A 206 4.40 -0.44 -35.26
CA ASN A 206 3.22 -1.30 -35.24
C ASN A 206 2.60 -1.50 -33.82
N PHE A 207 2.95 -0.66 -32.84
CA PHE A 207 2.42 -0.86 -31.48
C PHE A 207 1.02 -0.30 -31.29
N SER A 208 0.19 -1.13 -30.65
CA SER A 208 -1.23 -0.97 -30.40
C SER A 208 -1.62 0.36 -29.73
N GLU A 209 -2.86 0.77 -29.96
CA GLU A 209 -3.53 1.91 -29.32
C GLU A 209 -3.35 1.96 -27.79
N LYS A 210 -3.25 0.80 -27.15
CA LYS A 210 -2.93 0.64 -25.71
C LYS A 210 -1.59 1.28 -25.32
N LEU A 211 -0.55 1.23 -26.17
CA LEU A 211 0.74 1.87 -25.86
C LEU A 211 0.64 3.39 -25.95
N LYS A 212 -0.14 3.93 -26.91
CA LYS A 212 -0.38 5.38 -27.04
C LYS A 212 -1.10 5.92 -25.79
N ILE A 213 -2.11 5.19 -25.29
CA ILE A 213 -2.84 5.54 -24.07
C ILE A 213 -1.89 5.51 -22.88
N ARG A 214 -1.06 4.46 -22.73
CA ARG A 214 -0.06 4.37 -21.66
C ARG A 214 0.93 5.54 -21.68
N LYS A 215 1.48 5.90 -22.86
CA LYS A 215 2.40 7.05 -23.00
C LYS A 215 1.73 8.37 -22.58
N LYS A 216 0.48 8.60 -23.00
CA LYS A 216 -0.30 9.79 -22.61
C LYS A 216 -0.49 9.86 -21.10
N ASN A 217 -0.87 8.76 -20.47
CA ASN A 217 -1.13 8.71 -19.03
C ASN A 217 0.15 8.86 -18.20
N THR A 218 1.26 8.28 -18.66
CA THR A 218 2.57 8.45 -18.03
C THR A 218 2.97 9.93 -18.00
N LYS A 219 2.75 10.66 -19.10
CA LYS A 219 2.99 12.10 -19.17
C LYS A 219 2.13 12.87 -18.16
N ILE A 220 0.83 12.57 -18.10
CA ILE A 220 -0.10 13.25 -17.16
C ILE A 220 0.36 13.06 -15.72
N VAL A 221 0.75 11.85 -15.34
CA VAL A 221 1.23 11.58 -13.96
C VAL A 221 2.51 12.36 -13.67
N LYS A 222 3.44 12.43 -14.64
CA LYS A 222 4.66 13.22 -14.50
C LYS A 222 4.37 14.71 -14.30
N ASP A 223 3.49 15.27 -15.12
CA ASP A 223 3.09 16.67 -15.04
C ASP A 223 2.50 16.99 -13.65
N ILE A 224 1.71 16.09 -13.09
CA ILE A 224 1.13 16.24 -11.75
C ILE A 224 2.19 16.15 -10.66
N CYS A 225 3.13 15.21 -10.75
CA CYS A 225 4.26 15.17 -9.82
C CYS A 225 5.07 16.47 -9.85
N GLN A 226 5.27 17.06 -11.03
CA GLN A 226 5.96 18.35 -11.19
C GLN A 226 5.17 19.52 -10.62
N VAL A 227 3.84 19.53 -10.80
CA VAL A 227 2.96 20.52 -10.16
C VAL A 227 3.04 20.37 -8.64
N TRP A 228 2.92 19.15 -8.12
CA TRP A 228 3.06 18.87 -6.70
C TRP A 228 4.36 19.42 -6.11
N LEU A 229 5.51 19.16 -6.74
CA LEU A 229 6.80 19.66 -6.25
C LEU A 229 6.90 21.19 -6.22
N LYS A 230 6.13 21.90 -7.04
CA LYS A 230 6.13 23.36 -7.09
C LYS A 230 5.17 24.01 -6.08
N THR A 231 4.02 23.39 -5.88
CA THR A 231 2.90 24.02 -5.17
C THR A 231 2.57 23.30 -3.86
N HIS A 232 2.94 22.03 -3.71
CA HIS A 232 2.48 21.08 -2.68
C HIS A 232 0.94 20.99 -2.60
N GLU A 233 0.25 21.36 -3.69
CA GLU A 233 -1.19 21.33 -3.80
C GLU A 233 -1.61 20.45 -4.97
N ILE A 234 -2.50 19.53 -4.73
CA ILE A 234 -3.26 18.78 -5.72
C ILE A 234 -4.71 18.80 -5.24
N SER A 235 -5.62 19.26 -6.08
CA SER A 235 -7.04 19.23 -5.75
C SER A 235 -7.57 17.80 -5.76
N ASP A 236 -8.57 17.53 -4.92
CA ASP A 236 -9.21 16.21 -4.88
C ASP A 236 -9.85 15.90 -6.25
N GLU A 237 -10.33 16.91 -6.99
CA GLU A 237 -10.82 16.77 -8.36
C GLU A 237 -9.75 16.28 -9.34
N GLN A 238 -8.51 16.79 -9.21
CA GLN A 238 -7.38 16.34 -10.02
C GLN A 238 -7.03 14.88 -9.72
N LEU A 239 -7.06 14.47 -8.45
CA LEU A 239 -6.83 13.09 -8.03
C LEU A 239 -7.93 12.15 -8.53
N GLU A 240 -9.21 12.55 -8.43
CA GLU A 240 -10.32 11.74 -8.94
C GLU A 240 -10.31 11.63 -10.47
N LEU A 241 -10.05 12.73 -11.20
CA LEU A 241 -9.91 12.70 -12.66
C LEU A 241 -8.80 11.73 -13.12
N LEU A 242 -7.73 11.64 -12.33
CA LEU A 242 -6.67 10.68 -12.57
C LEU A 242 -7.13 9.25 -12.36
N LYS A 243 -7.87 8.99 -11.28
CA LYS A 243 -8.44 7.66 -10.99
C LYS A 243 -9.38 7.19 -12.09
N GLU A 244 -10.22 8.08 -12.61
CA GLU A 244 -11.13 7.77 -13.71
C GLU A 244 -10.38 7.44 -14.99
N LYS A 245 -9.41 8.27 -15.40
CA LYS A 245 -8.60 8.04 -16.62
C LYS A 245 -7.79 6.74 -16.58
N ILE A 246 -7.56 6.18 -15.41
CA ILE A 246 -6.79 4.94 -15.24
C ILE A 246 -7.70 3.72 -15.20
N LYS A 247 -8.96 3.87 -14.77
CA LYS A 247 -9.94 2.80 -14.86
C LYS A 247 -10.30 2.45 -16.31
N GLU A 248 -10.07 3.37 -17.25
CA GLU A 248 -10.32 3.18 -18.68
C GLU A 248 -9.21 2.36 -19.41
N ILE A 249 -8.21 1.85 -18.69
CA ILE A 249 -7.09 1.03 -19.21
C ILE A 249 -7.19 -0.42 -18.69
#